data_9a1b49b4a2409ee8ddea8f92741b3995
#
_entry.id   9a1b49b4a2409ee8ddea8f92741b3995
#
_cell.length_a   1.000
_cell.length_b   1.000
_cell.length_c   1.000
_cell.angle_alpha   90.00
_cell.angle_beta   90.00
_cell.angle_gamma   90.00
#
_symmetry.space_group_name_H-M   'P 1'
#
loop_
_entity.id
_entity.type
_entity.pdbx_description
1 polymer ?
#
loop_
_entity_poly.entity_id
_entity_poly.type
_entity_poly.pdbx_seq_one_letter_code
_entity_poly.pdbx_strand_id
1 'polypeptide(L)'
;MTSLNTKLPINELKAILEAMNFFAKVSVGKVEDLVTETTLPSIYVTLDSDINENNGQMRTDGGEYNRILIVTLQIHLDQTNEDDLYYLDVRDTVESAILKDSLLWQSVIDRDVVGSRWDKGQNLPRKQGEMALRLFTRGCVV
;
A
#
# COMPACT_ATOMS: atom_id res chain seq x y z
N MET A 1 5.52 -1.16 -28.28
CA MET A 1 5.91 -1.44 -26.88
C MET A 1 5.41 -0.32 -25.99
N THR A 2 4.81 -0.65 -24.88
CA THR A 2 4.38 0.35 -23.92
C THR A 2 5.42 0.51 -22.82
N SER A 3 5.54 1.73 -22.31
CA SER A 3 6.34 2.01 -21.12
C SER A 3 5.49 1.96 -19.84
N LEU A 4 4.22 1.58 -19.96
CA LEU A 4 3.37 1.44 -18.80
C LEU A 4 3.82 0.25 -17.94
N ASN A 5 4.04 0.51 -16.69
CA ASN A 5 4.48 -0.51 -15.75
C ASN A 5 3.77 -0.30 -14.41
N THR A 6 2.63 -0.98 -14.26
CA THR A 6 1.84 -0.86 -13.04
C THR A 6 2.43 -1.64 -11.86
N LYS A 7 3.43 -2.48 -12.12
CA LYS A 7 4.16 -3.16 -11.04
C LYS A 7 5.11 -2.21 -10.33
N LEU A 8 5.65 -1.23 -11.06
CA LEU A 8 6.67 -0.34 -10.52
C LEU A 8 6.17 0.46 -9.31
N PRO A 9 4.99 1.11 -9.36
CA PRO A 9 4.49 1.81 -8.17
C PRO A 9 4.29 0.89 -6.95
N ILE A 10 3.84 -0.32 -7.19
CA ILE A 10 3.65 -1.30 -6.10
C ILE A 10 5.00 -1.72 -5.53
N ASN A 11 5.99 -1.94 -6.37
CA ASN A 11 7.34 -2.27 -5.92
C ASN A 11 7.98 -1.10 -5.16
N GLU A 12 7.72 0.13 -5.58
CA GLU A 12 8.19 1.32 -4.86
C GLU A 12 7.55 1.42 -3.48
N LEU A 13 6.25 1.17 -3.39
CA LEU A 13 5.55 1.14 -2.11
C LEU A 13 6.14 0.06 -1.20
N LYS A 14 6.36 -1.13 -1.73
CA LYS A 14 6.99 -2.21 -0.98
C LYS A 14 8.36 -1.79 -0.44
N ALA A 15 9.18 -1.17 -1.27
CA ALA A 15 10.51 -0.69 -0.87
C ALA A 15 10.43 0.35 0.25
N ILE A 16 9.45 1.26 0.18
CA ILE A 16 9.21 2.26 1.22
C ILE A 16 8.89 1.57 2.55
N LEU A 17 8.01 0.56 2.52
CA LEU A 17 7.62 -0.16 3.72
C LEU A 17 8.77 -0.99 4.29
N GLU A 18 9.59 -1.59 3.43
CA GLU A 18 10.78 -2.31 3.86
C GLU A 18 11.82 -1.39 4.50
N ALA A 19 11.95 -0.18 3.96
CA ALA A 19 12.90 0.81 4.47
C ALA A 19 12.56 1.32 5.86
N MET A 20 11.33 1.13 6.33
CA MET A 20 10.93 1.48 7.68
C MET A 20 11.63 0.65 8.75
N ASN A 21 12.09 -0.55 8.41
CA ASN A 21 12.73 -1.50 9.33
C ASN A 21 11.84 -1.84 10.54
N PHE A 22 10.54 -1.80 10.35
CA PHE A 22 9.59 -2.14 11.39
C PHE A 22 8.96 -3.52 11.17
N PHE A 23 8.55 -3.80 9.93
CA PHE A 23 7.85 -5.03 9.61
C PHE A 23 8.84 -6.15 9.38
N ALA A 24 8.61 -7.30 10.03
CA ALA A 24 9.41 -8.50 9.79
C ALA A 24 9.11 -9.11 8.42
N LYS A 25 7.94 -8.80 7.85
CA LYS A 25 7.55 -9.29 6.53
C LYS A 25 6.76 -8.21 5.80
N VAL A 26 7.21 -7.88 4.60
CA VAL A 26 6.49 -7.00 3.66
C VAL A 26 6.23 -7.82 2.40
N SER A 27 4.98 -7.99 2.04
CA SER A 27 4.60 -8.88 0.95
C SER A 27 3.55 -8.23 0.07
N VAL A 28 3.52 -8.63 -1.20
CA VAL A 28 2.46 -8.22 -2.13
C VAL A 28 1.51 -9.38 -2.30
N GLY A 29 0.21 -9.12 -2.11
CA GLY A 29 -0.82 -10.14 -2.21
C GLY A 29 -1.61 -10.26 -0.92
N LYS A 30 -2.61 -11.13 -0.95
CA LYS A 30 -3.49 -11.34 0.20
C LYS A 30 -2.93 -12.40 1.13
N VAL A 31 -3.21 -12.22 2.41
CA VAL A 31 -3.04 -13.30 3.38
C VAL A 31 -4.23 -14.23 3.25
N GLU A 32 -3.97 -15.46 2.85
CA GLU A 32 -5.05 -16.45 2.69
C GLU A 32 -5.52 -17.00 4.03
N ASP A 33 -4.60 -17.15 4.98
CA ASP A 33 -4.93 -17.67 6.30
C ASP A 33 -4.26 -16.82 7.38
N LEU A 34 -5.07 -15.98 8.01
CA LEU A 34 -4.61 -15.05 9.03
C LEU A 34 -4.15 -15.77 10.31
N VAL A 35 -4.66 -16.97 10.55
CA VAL A 35 -4.36 -17.70 11.76
C VAL A 35 -2.97 -18.33 11.70
N THR A 36 -2.51 -18.67 10.50
CA THR A 36 -1.22 -19.33 10.30
C THR A 36 -0.07 -18.36 10.07
N GLU A 37 -0.32 -17.05 9.94
CA GLU A 37 0.75 -16.09 9.78
C GLU A 37 1.55 -15.98 11.06
N THR A 38 2.78 -16.44 11.03
CA THR A 38 3.66 -16.48 12.20
C THR A 38 4.76 -15.41 12.17
N THR A 39 4.97 -14.76 11.02
CA THR A 39 5.98 -13.72 10.88
C THR A 39 5.33 -12.36 11.17
N LEU A 40 5.56 -11.84 12.37
CA LEU A 40 4.94 -10.60 12.84
C LEU A 40 6.00 -9.64 13.35
N PRO A 41 5.78 -8.32 13.23
CA PRO A 41 4.68 -7.67 12.52
C PRO A 41 4.83 -7.83 11.01
N SER A 42 3.72 -7.91 10.30
CA SER A 42 3.73 -8.05 8.85
C SER A 42 2.77 -7.06 8.18
N ILE A 43 3.05 -6.77 6.92
CA ILE A 43 2.19 -5.91 6.11
C ILE A 43 2.08 -6.50 4.71
N TYR A 44 0.87 -6.50 4.19
CA TYR A 44 0.54 -7.05 2.88
C TYR A 44 -0.05 -5.95 2.01
N VAL A 45 0.51 -5.81 0.82
CA VAL A 45 0.09 -4.80 -0.16
C VAL A 45 -0.82 -5.48 -1.17
N THR A 46 -2.06 -5.02 -1.28
CA THR A 46 -3.03 -5.56 -2.22
C THR A 46 -3.52 -4.47 -3.15
N LEU A 47 -3.42 -4.70 -4.45
CA LEU A 47 -4.01 -3.80 -5.43
C LEU A 47 -5.49 -4.15 -5.58
N ASP A 48 -6.37 -3.23 -5.23
CA ASP A 48 -7.81 -3.44 -5.33
C ASP A 48 -8.35 -3.10 -6.71
N SER A 49 -7.91 -1.98 -7.27
CA SER A 49 -8.34 -1.55 -8.59
C SER A 49 -7.41 -0.48 -9.12
N ASP A 50 -7.56 -0.18 -10.39
CA ASP A 50 -6.88 0.95 -11.01
C ASP A 50 -7.89 1.75 -11.84
N ILE A 51 -7.65 3.05 -11.93
CA ILE A 51 -8.53 3.98 -12.63
C ILE A 51 -7.67 4.77 -13.59
N ASN A 52 -8.14 4.86 -14.84
CA ASN A 52 -7.52 5.70 -15.84
C ASN A 52 -8.00 7.15 -15.64
N GLU A 53 -7.07 8.03 -15.30
CA GLU A 53 -7.38 9.45 -15.09
C GLU A 53 -7.88 10.15 -16.33
N ASN A 54 -7.53 9.64 -17.50
CA ASN A 54 -7.89 10.28 -18.78
C ASN A 54 -9.33 9.99 -19.21
N ASN A 55 -10.10 9.26 -18.44
CA ASN A 55 -11.51 8.96 -18.69
C ASN A 55 -11.76 8.37 -20.08
N GLY A 56 -10.86 7.52 -20.57
CA GLY A 56 -11.01 6.88 -21.84
C GLY A 56 -10.72 7.75 -23.06
N GLN A 57 -10.16 8.92 -22.88
CA GLN A 57 -9.74 9.74 -24.01
C GLN A 57 -8.70 9.02 -24.83
N MET A 58 -8.90 9.03 -26.14
CA MET A 58 -7.95 8.41 -27.06
C MET A 58 -6.67 9.23 -27.14
N ARG A 59 -5.56 8.54 -27.12
CA ARG A 59 -4.25 9.12 -27.40
C ARG A 59 -3.82 8.74 -28.80
N THR A 60 -3.40 9.72 -29.57
CA THR A 60 -3.06 9.52 -30.95
C THR A 60 -1.56 9.33 -31.18
N ASP A 61 -0.72 9.70 -30.23
CA ASP A 61 0.72 9.80 -30.44
C ASP A 61 1.54 9.36 -29.20
N GLY A 62 0.98 8.52 -28.37
CA GLY A 62 1.66 8.18 -27.12
C GLY A 62 1.49 9.27 -26.08
N GLY A 63 2.54 9.61 -25.35
CA GLY A 63 2.50 10.63 -24.31
C GLY A 63 2.09 10.10 -22.96
N GLU A 64 1.71 10.99 -22.05
CA GLU A 64 1.41 10.63 -20.68
C GLU A 64 0.12 9.86 -20.55
N TYR A 65 0.16 8.83 -19.72
CA TYR A 65 -1.00 8.01 -19.37
C TYR A 65 -1.04 7.90 -17.87
N ASN A 66 -1.91 8.67 -17.24
CA ASN A 66 -1.99 8.74 -15.79
C ASN A 66 -2.99 7.75 -15.25
N ARG A 67 -2.64 7.15 -14.13
CA ARG A 67 -3.45 6.12 -13.51
C ARG A 67 -3.48 6.33 -12.00
N ILE A 68 -4.63 6.01 -11.41
CA ILE A 68 -4.78 6.01 -9.96
C ILE A 68 -4.89 4.56 -9.53
N LEU A 69 -3.98 4.13 -8.68
CA LEU A 69 -4.01 2.78 -8.10
C LEU A 69 -4.67 2.85 -6.74
N ILE A 70 -5.69 2.04 -6.55
CA ILE A 70 -6.36 1.89 -5.27
C ILE A 70 -5.76 0.68 -4.57
N VAL A 71 -5.12 0.92 -3.44
CA VAL A 71 -4.30 -0.07 -2.76
C VAL A 71 -4.78 -0.21 -1.32
N THR A 72 -4.83 -1.43 -0.84
CA THR A 72 -5.10 -1.73 0.57
C THR A 72 -3.86 -2.33 1.20
N LEU A 73 -3.49 -1.80 2.36
CA LEU A 73 -2.44 -2.37 3.21
C LEU A 73 -3.11 -3.14 4.34
N GLN A 74 -2.81 -4.42 4.46
CA GLN A 74 -3.22 -5.22 5.60
C GLN A 74 -2.07 -5.30 6.59
N ILE A 75 -2.29 -4.83 7.81
CA ILE A 75 -1.27 -4.76 8.85
C ILE A 75 -1.60 -5.77 9.94
N HIS A 76 -0.64 -6.63 10.24
CA HIS A 76 -0.76 -7.64 11.29
C HIS A 76 0.30 -7.37 12.35
N LEU A 77 -0.15 -7.11 13.57
CA LEU A 77 0.75 -6.76 14.67
C LEU A 77 0.88 -7.93 15.64
N ASP A 78 2.05 -8.01 16.25
CA ASP A 78 2.37 -9.02 17.23
C ASP A 78 1.81 -8.72 18.63
N GLN A 79 1.25 -7.53 18.82
CA GLN A 79 0.60 -7.17 20.08
C GLN A 79 -0.72 -7.88 20.21
N THR A 80 -0.91 -8.52 21.36
CA THR A 80 -2.14 -9.21 21.69
C THR A 80 -2.99 -8.43 22.68
N ASN A 81 -2.47 -7.36 23.27
CA ASN A 81 -3.25 -6.51 24.17
C ASN A 81 -4.18 -5.60 23.35
N GLU A 82 -5.17 -5.04 24.03
CA GLU A 82 -6.19 -4.21 23.40
C GLU A 82 -5.77 -2.73 23.34
N ASP A 83 -4.48 -2.44 23.29
CA ASP A 83 -4.00 -1.07 23.26
C ASP A 83 -4.17 -0.48 21.87
N ASP A 84 -5.22 0.31 21.70
CA ASP A 84 -5.50 1.01 20.45
C ASP A 84 -4.41 2.04 20.10
N LEU A 85 -3.73 2.58 21.11
CA LEU A 85 -2.68 3.57 20.88
C LEU A 85 -1.50 2.96 20.14
N TYR A 86 -1.18 1.70 20.40
CA TYR A 86 -0.11 1.02 19.67
C TYR A 86 -0.45 0.92 18.17
N TYR A 87 -1.69 0.54 17.85
CA TYR A 87 -2.11 0.48 16.46
C TYR A 87 -2.05 1.87 15.81
N LEU A 88 -2.52 2.89 16.51
CA LEU A 88 -2.50 4.25 15.99
C LEU A 88 -1.07 4.75 15.74
N ASP A 89 -0.14 4.41 16.61
CA ASP A 89 1.27 4.75 16.41
C ASP A 89 1.85 4.08 15.16
N VAL A 90 1.54 2.81 14.97
CA VAL A 90 1.99 2.08 13.79
C VAL A 90 1.37 2.69 12.53
N ARG A 91 0.06 2.95 12.57
CA ARG A 91 -0.65 3.57 11.46
C ARG A 91 -0.04 4.92 11.09
N ASP A 92 0.20 5.77 12.06
CA ASP A 92 0.76 7.09 11.82
C ASP A 92 2.18 7.00 11.25
N THR A 93 2.96 6.04 11.73
CA THR A 93 4.32 5.81 11.22
C THR A 93 4.28 5.35 9.76
N VAL A 94 3.37 4.44 9.43
CA VAL A 94 3.19 3.96 8.05
C VAL A 94 2.72 5.11 7.15
N GLU A 95 1.72 5.87 7.59
CA GLU A 95 1.21 7.00 6.84
C GLU A 95 2.31 8.02 6.57
N SER A 96 3.09 8.36 7.58
CA SER A 96 4.20 9.30 7.46
C SER A 96 5.25 8.80 6.46
N ALA A 97 5.58 7.51 6.50
CA ALA A 97 6.56 6.93 5.58
C ALA A 97 6.07 7.01 4.13
N ILE A 98 4.77 6.79 3.91
CA ILE A 98 4.19 6.81 2.57
C ILE A 98 4.10 8.24 2.04
N LEU A 99 3.68 9.19 2.87
CA LEU A 99 3.47 10.57 2.44
C LEU A 99 4.77 11.37 2.35
N LYS A 100 5.81 10.91 3.02
CA LYS A 100 7.11 11.60 3.02
C LYS A 100 7.73 11.55 1.63
N ASP A 101 8.36 12.65 1.24
CA ASP A 101 9.17 12.66 0.02
C ASP A 101 10.34 11.70 0.17
N SER A 102 10.53 10.87 -0.85
CA SER A 102 11.57 9.86 -0.84
C SER A 102 12.07 9.63 -2.27
N LEU A 103 13.35 9.37 -2.39
CA LEU A 103 13.94 9.00 -3.68
C LEU A 103 13.46 7.63 -4.17
N LEU A 104 12.82 6.86 -3.31
CA LEU A 104 12.22 5.59 -3.70
C LEU A 104 10.96 5.77 -4.54
N TRP A 105 10.29 6.93 -4.42
CA TRP A 105 9.16 7.26 -5.27
C TRP A 105 9.65 7.82 -6.60
N GLN A 106 9.51 7.06 -7.67
CA GLN A 106 9.90 7.48 -9.02
C GLN A 106 8.73 7.54 -9.98
N SER A 107 7.86 6.54 -9.93
CA SER A 107 6.69 6.46 -10.81
C SER A 107 5.43 7.05 -10.17
N VAL A 108 5.42 7.25 -8.87
CA VAL A 108 4.28 7.78 -8.13
C VAL A 108 4.50 9.28 -7.93
N ILE A 109 3.59 10.07 -8.52
CA ILE A 109 3.70 11.54 -8.48
C ILE A 109 2.96 12.14 -7.30
N ASP A 110 1.97 11.43 -6.76
CA ASP A 110 1.24 11.86 -5.58
C ASP A 110 0.69 10.64 -4.85
N ARG A 111 0.45 10.77 -3.56
CA ARG A 111 -0.03 9.71 -2.69
C ARG A 111 -1.06 10.29 -1.73
N ASP A 112 -2.07 9.49 -1.42
CA ASP A 112 -3.11 9.89 -0.51
C ASP A 112 -3.54 8.69 0.34
N VAL A 113 -3.67 8.91 1.62
CA VAL A 113 -4.23 7.90 2.54
C VAL A 113 -5.70 8.24 2.70
N VAL A 114 -6.55 7.38 2.16
CA VAL A 114 -8.00 7.61 2.16
C VAL A 114 -8.58 7.39 3.55
N GLY A 115 -8.08 6.39 4.25
CA GLY A 115 -8.55 6.07 5.57
C GLY A 115 -7.95 4.78 6.09
N SER A 116 -8.30 4.43 7.29
CA SER A 116 -7.87 3.20 7.92
C SER A 116 -8.96 2.68 8.82
N ARG A 117 -8.96 1.37 8.99
CA ARG A 117 -9.79 0.69 9.98
C ARG A 117 -9.00 -0.47 10.52
N TRP A 118 -9.37 -0.94 11.67
CA TRP A 118 -8.75 -2.12 12.23
C TRP A 118 -9.80 -3.00 12.85
N ASP A 119 -9.52 -4.29 12.78
CA ASP A 119 -10.44 -5.28 13.29
C ASP A 119 -10.29 -5.34 14.80
N LYS A 120 -11.37 -5.15 15.49
CA LYS A 120 -11.44 -5.40 16.94
C LYS A 120 -11.46 -6.89 17.22
N GLY A 121 -11.28 -7.67 16.19
CA GLY A 121 -11.05 -9.09 16.02
C GLY A 121 -11.03 -9.91 17.25
N GLN A 122 -12.17 -10.12 17.79
CA GLN A 122 -12.30 -10.77 19.07
C GLN A 122 -11.88 -12.23 19.05
N ASN A 123 -11.73 -12.77 17.82
CA ASN A 123 -11.39 -14.18 17.63
C ASN A 123 -9.98 -14.39 17.10
N LEU A 124 -9.21 -13.30 16.94
CA LEU A 124 -7.85 -13.41 16.43
C LEU A 124 -6.85 -13.16 17.56
N PRO A 125 -5.78 -13.94 17.64
CA PRO A 125 -4.77 -13.77 18.69
C PRO A 125 -3.86 -12.55 18.44
N ARG A 126 -4.12 -11.76 17.42
CA ARG A 126 -3.29 -10.63 17.03
C ARG A 126 -4.17 -9.47 16.59
N LYS A 127 -3.62 -8.28 16.65
CA LYS A 127 -4.26 -7.11 16.09
C LYS A 127 -3.99 -7.02 14.60
N GLN A 128 -5.03 -6.66 13.86
CA GLN A 128 -4.89 -6.40 12.45
C GLN A 128 -5.68 -5.16 12.06
N GLY A 129 -5.21 -4.51 11.00
CA GLY A 129 -5.87 -3.33 10.48
C GLY A 129 -5.68 -3.23 8.98
N GLU A 130 -6.38 -2.29 8.39
CA GLU A 130 -6.29 -2.00 6.97
C GLU A 130 -6.15 -0.51 6.76
N MET A 131 -5.34 -0.12 5.78
CA MET A 131 -5.23 1.25 5.31
C MET A 131 -5.52 1.27 3.82
N ALA A 132 -6.34 2.20 3.39
CA ALA A 132 -6.65 2.40 1.99
C ALA A 132 -5.84 3.58 1.45
N LEU A 133 -5.17 3.37 0.33
CA LEU A 133 -4.31 4.35 -0.30
C LEU A 133 -4.73 4.60 -1.73
N ARG A 134 -4.43 5.81 -2.23
CA ARG A 134 -4.44 6.10 -3.65
C ARG A 134 -3.04 6.50 -4.06
N LEU A 135 -2.53 5.84 -5.10
CA LEU A 135 -1.25 6.17 -5.70
C LEU A 135 -1.49 6.75 -7.09
N PHE A 136 -1.10 8.00 -7.27
CA PHE A 136 -1.26 8.69 -8.55
C PHE A 136 0.02 8.49 -9.34
N THR A 137 -0.07 7.80 -10.47
CA THR A 137 1.09 7.40 -11.24
C THR A 137 1.11 8.09 -12.60
N ARG A 138 2.32 8.18 -13.15
CA ARG A 138 2.54 8.69 -14.48
C ARG A 138 3.23 7.61 -15.30
N GLY A 139 2.70 7.37 -16.48
CA GLY A 139 3.31 6.48 -17.45
C GLY A 139 3.26 7.09 -18.81
N CYS A 140 3.99 6.50 -19.75
CA CYS A 140 3.97 6.91 -21.13
C CYS A 140 3.61 5.73 -22.00
N VAL A 141 2.90 5.99 -23.09
CA VAL A 141 2.66 5.01 -24.14
C VAL A 141 3.57 5.35 -25.31
N VAL A 142 4.35 4.38 -25.71
CA VAL A 142 5.31 4.56 -26.80
C VAL A 142 4.84 3.84 -28.05
#